data_ba1964925fcb62bf22bf56d2eeb0aeef
#
_entry.id   ba1964925fcb62bf22bf56d2eeb0aeef
#
_cell.length_a   1.000
_cell.length_b   1.000
_cell.length_c   1.000
_cell.angle_alpha   90.00
_cell.angle_beta   90.00
_cell.angle_gamma   90.00
#
_symmetry.space_group_name_H-M   'P 1'
#
loop_
_entity.id
_entity.type
_entity.pdbx_description
1 polymer ?
#
loop_
_entity_poly.entity_id
_entity_poly.type
_entity_poly.pdbx_seq_one_letter_code
_entity_poly.pdbx_strand_id
1 'polypeptide(L)'
;VDDPFDGTIGGSPSDSSPSDYRSAYLDITCSNCKFFSPLKFTTLVAPYALETASTNGALFIQVFDALGTPVQGASVHIVNTQTNPDTIIDDTTDNGGWIKIIDAPPGVNAYSITATKTGYTTDQTYPLNGTAGPDPLNPDATVVIQQVTQTSLSIDQVSSLVVSSVDASCVATPNIGFSLVGEKLIGLPD
;
A
#
# COMPACT_ATOMS: atom_id res chain seq x y z
N VAL A 1 -16.98 0.04 -6.55
CA VAL A 1 -16.96 -0.23 -7.99
C VAL A 1 -17.45 1.02 -8.68
N ASP A 2 -16.69 1.49 -9.66
CA ASP A 2 -16.92 2.64 -10.51
C ASP A 2 -17.80 2.24 -11.71
N ASP A 3 -18.74 3.06 -12.12
CA ASP A 3 -19.51 2.84 -13.35
C ASP A 3 -19.02 3.78 -14.48
N PRO A 4 -19.36 3.52 -15.74
CA PRO A 4 -18.85 4.33 -16.85
C PRO A 4 -19.73 5.54 -17.22
N PHE A 5 -20.80 5.83 -16.46
CA PHE A 5 -21.82 6.82 -16.89
C PHE A 5 -21.42 8.27 -16.60
N ASP A 6 -20.73 8.53 -15.49
CA ASP A 6 -20.40 9.89 -15.04
C ASP A 6 -18.91 10.22 -15.17
N GLY A 7 -18.14 9.33 -15.78
CA GLY A 7 -16.72 9.49 -16.03
C GLY A 7 -15.90 8.28 -15.58
N THR A 8 -14.63 8.50 -15.30
CA THR A 8 -13.74 7.46 -14.74
C THR A 8 -12.81 8.08 -13.72
N ILE A 9 -12.46 7.32 -12.69
CA ILE A 9 -11.49 7.73 -11.69
C ILE A 9 -10.19 8.17 -12.37
N GLY A 10 -9.82 9.44 -12.21
CA GLY A 10 -8.64 10.03 -12.84
C GLY A 10 -8.75 10.25 -14.36
N GLY A 11 -9.95 10.11 -14.92
CA GLY A 11 -10.23 10.35 -16.34
C GLY A 11 -10.64 11.79 -16.68
N SER A 12 -11.18 11.99 -17.89
CA SER A 12 -11.77 13.25 -18.32
C SER A 12 -13.06 12.96 -19.10
N PRO A 13 -14.24 13.31 -18.59
CA PRO A 13 -14.48 13.97 -17.31
C PRO A 13 -14.03 13.11 -16.13
N SER A 14 -13.63 13.77 -15.05
CA SER A 14 -13.32 13.07 -13.81
C SER A 14 -14.61 12.70 -13.11
N ASP A 15 -14.73 11.46 -12.68
CA ASP A 15 -15.82 11.02 -11.82
C ASP A 15 -15.80 11.81 -10.50
N SER A 16 -16.93 12.41 -10.15
CA SER A 16 -17.09 13.23 -8.95
C SER A 16 -17.52 12.41 -7.72
N SER A 17 -17.88 11.15 -7.90
CA SER A 17 -18.34 10.25 -6.85
C SER A 17 -17.91 8.81 -7.12
N PRO A 18 -16.62 8.50 -6.99
CA PRO A 18 -16.03 7.23 -7.48
C PRO A 18 -16.48 5.95 -6.76
N SER A 19 -17.46 6.03 -5.88
CA SER A 19 -17.99 4.90 -5.11
C SER A 19 -19.43 4.55 -5.45
N ASP A 20 -19.73 4.17 -6.70
CA ASP A 20 -21.10 3.89 -7.18
C ASP A 20 -21.69 2.63 -6.59
N TYR A 21 -20.89 1.59 -6.50
CA TYR A 21 -21.33 0.27 -6.02
C TYR A 21 -20.36 -0.29 -4.99
N ARG A 22 -20.93 -1.02 -4.02
CA ARG A 22 -20.15 -1.88 -3.11
C ARG A 22 -20.31 -3.32 -3.52
N SER A 23 -19.21 -4.06 -3.62
CA SER A 23 -19.24 -5.51 -3.80
C SER A 23 -19.39 -6.18 -2.44
N ALA A 24 -20.42 -7.03 -2.31
CA ALA A 24 -20.57 -7.89 -1.15
C ALA A 24 -20.21 -9.33 -1.54
N TYR A 25 -19.31 -9.95 -0.78
CA TYR A 25 -18.91 -11.34 -0.95
C TYR A 25 -19.47 -12.15 0.21
N LEU A 26 -20.16 -13.25 -0.12
CA LEU A 26 -20.71 -14.16 0.87
C LEU A 26 -20.16 -15.56 0.62
N ASP A 27 -19.39 -16.06 1.59
CA ASP A 27 -18.89 -17.43 1.61
C ASP A 27 -19.73 -18.25 2.60
N ILE A 28 -20.45 -19.25 2.09
CA ILE A 28 -21.22 -20.19 2.90
C ILE A 28 -20.45 -21.49 2.99
N THR A 29 -20.04 -21.84 4.21
CA THR A 29 -19.34 -23.08 4.51
C THR A 29 -20.10 -23.88 5.55
N CYS A 30 -19.96 -25.20 5.54
CA CYS A 30 -20.52 -26.06 6.57
C CYS A 30 -19.44 -26.96 7.16
N SER A 31 -19.19 -26.83 8.47
CA SER A 31 -18.13 -27.58 9.17
C SER A 31 -18.46 -29.06 9.43
N ASN A 32 -19.76 -29.44 9.38
CA ASN A 32 -20.22 -30.82 9.72
C ASN A 32 -21.10 -31.47 8.65
N CYS A 33 -21.13 -30.97 7.44
CA CYS A 33 -21.93 -31.52 6.35
C CYS A 33 -21.13 -32.48 5.48
N LYS A 34 -21.57 -33.73 5.31
CA LYS A 34 -20.82 -34.74 4.55
C LYS A 34 -20.78 -34.53 3.03
N PHE A 35 -21.68 -33.71 2.46
CA PHE A 35 -21.81 -33.48 1.00
C PHE A 35 -22.07 -32.02 0.65
N PHE A 36 -21.58 -31.07 1.44
CA PHE A 36 -21.77 -29.66 1.17
C PHE A 36 -20.51 -29.10 0.49
N SER A 37 -20.65 -28.58 -0.72
CA SER A 37 -19.61 -27.80 -1.37
C SER A 37 -19.75 -26.33 -0.96
N PRO A 38 -18.67 -25.63 -0.60
CA PRO A 38 -18.72 -24.21 -0.28
C PRO A 38 -19.38 -23.40 -1.41
N LEU A 39 -20.33 -22.55 -1.05
CA LEU A 39 -21.01 -21.67 -1.99
C LEU A 39 -20.45 -20.25 -1.83
N LYS A 40 -20.10 -19.65 -2.96
CA LYS A 40 -19.63 -18.26 -3.02
C LYS A 40 -20.62 -17.44 -3.83
N PHE A 41 -21.07 -16.35 -3.23
CA PHE A 41 -21.92 -15.37 -3.89
C PHE A 41 -21.23 -14.03 -3.92
N THR A 42 -21.33 -13.35 -5.05
CA THR A 42 -20.91 -11.96 -5.18
C THR A 42 -22.11 -11.16 -5.64
N THR A 43 -22.39 -10.04 -5.00
CA THR A 43 -23.43 -9.11 -5.42
C THR A 43 -22.94 -7.68 -5.36
N LEU A 44 -23.49 -6.81 -6.19
CA LEU A 44 -23.26 -5.37 -6.15
C LEU A 44 -24.41 -4.72 -5.39
N VAL A 45 -24.07 -3.80 -4.51
CA VAL A 45 -25.05 -3.02 -3.75
C VAL A 45 -24.90 -1.56 -4.17
N ALA A 46 -25.91 -1.03 -4.84
CA ALA A 46 -26.01 0.37 -5.21
C ALA A 46 -26.52 1.23 -4.02
N PRO A 47 -26.14 2.50 -3.90
CA PRO A 47 -26.74 3.43 -2.95
C PRO A 47 -28.23 3.68 -3.30
N TYR A 48 -29.02 3.96 -2.27
CA TYR A 48 -30.47 4.21 -2.45
C TYR A 48 -30.81 5.58 -3.05
N ALA A 49 -29.86 6.51 -3.04
CA ALA A 49 -30.06 7.89 -3.52
C ALA A 49 -29.21 8.18 -4.76
N LEU A 50 -29.63 9.20 -5.51
CA LEU A 50 -28.78 9.79 -6.56
C LEU A 50 -27.42 10.17 -5.99
N GLU A 51 -26.39 9.96 -6.77
CA GLU A 51 -25.04 10.36 -6.41
C GLU A 51 -24.96 11.84 -6.10
N THR A 52 -24.36 12.15 -4.98
CA THR A 52 -23.90 13.49 -4.65
C THR A 52 -22.40 13.52 -4.78
N ALA A 53 -21.82 14.60 -5.25
CA ALA A 53 -20.38 14.78 -5.33
C ALA A 53 -19.72 14.35 -4.02
N SER A 54 -18.78 13.41 -4.09
CA SER A 54 -18.06 12.92 -2.92
C SER A 54 -17.27 14.06 -2.28
N THR A 55 -17.22 14.07 -0.95
CA THR A 55 -16.28 14.91 -0.17
C THR A 55 -14.95 14.22 0.06
N ASN A 56 -14.76 13.02 -0.47
CA ASN A 56 -13.57 12.21 -0.37
C ASN A 56 -12.78 12.21 -1.69
N GLY A 57 -11.59 11.66 -1.66
CA GLY A 57 -10.76 11.38 -2.82
C GLY A 57 -10.49 9.90 -2.98
N ALA A 58 -9.58 9.54 -3.87
CA ALA A 58 -9.10 8.18 -4.02
C ALA A 58 -7.60 8.08 -3.72
N LEU A 59 -7.17 6.97 -3.12
CA LEU A 59 -5.78 6.67 -2.83
C LEU A 59 -5.40 5.33 -3.46
N PHE A 60 -4.51 5.37 -4.43
CA PHE A 60 -3.97 4.20 -5.11
C PHE A 60 -2.53 3.96 -4.67
N ILE A 61 -2.25 2.76 -4.22
CA ILE A 61 -0.95 2.36 -3.71
C ILE A 61 -0.42 1.23 -4.58
N GLN A 62 0.77 1.40 -5.14
CA GLN A 62 1.45 0.34 -5.89
C GLN A 62 2.66 -0.16 -5.11
N VAL A 63 2.81 -1.48 -5.02
CA VAL A 63 3.98 -2.13 -4.45
C VAL A 63 4.72 -2.89 -5.56
N PHE A 64 6.01 -2.59 -5.72
CA PHE A 64 6.88 -3.20 -6.72
C PHE A 64 8.24 -3.58 -6.12
N ASP A 65 9.00 -4.41 -6.81
CA ASP A 65 10.38 -4.77 -6.44
C ASP A 65 11.42 -3.82 -7.07
N ALA A 66 12.69 -4.01 -6.76
CA ALA A 66 13.78 -3.19 -7.29
C ALA A 66 13.92 -3.24 -8.83
N LEU A 67 13.29 -4.21 -9.50
CA LEU A 67 13.24 -4.33 -10.96
C LEU A 67 12.00 -3.68 -11.57
N GLY A 68 11.13 -3.10 -10.73
CA GLY A 68 9.85 -2.53 -11.16
C GLY A 68 8.76 -3.58 -11.39
N THR A 69 8.96 -4.83 -10.95
CA THR A 69 7.94 -5.88 -11.07
C THR A 69 6.89 -5.74 -9.97
N PRO A 70 5.59 -5.77 -10.29
CA PRO A 70 4.54 -5.70 -9.29
C PRO A 70 4.65 -6.83 -8.26
N VAL A 71 4.53 -6.49 -6.98
CA VAL A 71 4.55 -7.47 -5.89
C VAL A 71 3.13 -7.79 -5.46
N GLN A 72 2.61 -8.92 -5.94
CA GLN A 72 1.31 -9.46 -5.51
C GLN A 72 1.36 -9.98 -4.08
N GLY A 73 0.26 -9.82 -3.32
CA GLY A 73 0.12 -10.39 -1.98
C GLY A 73 1.03 -9.75 -0.93
N ALA A 74 1.49 -8.52 -1.16
CA ALA A 74 2.11 -7.71 -0.13
C ALA A 74 1.03 -7.19 0.83
N SER A 75 1.24 -7.34 2.12
CA SER A 75 0.38 -6.78 3.16
C SER A 75 0.68 -5.30 3.29
N VAL A 76 -0.34 -4.46 3.18
CA VAL A 76 -0.22 -3.01 3.30
C VAL A 76 -1.10 -2.52 4.44
N HIS A 77 -0.47 -1.86 5.39
CA HIS A 77 -1.09 -1.20 6.53
C HIS A 77 -1.14 0.31 6.28
N ILE A 78 -2.34 0.89 6.35
CA ILE A 78 -2.61 2.29 6.03
C ILE A 78 -3.30 2.93 7.21
N VAL A 79 -2.78 4.04 7.70
CA VAL A 79 -3.32 4.76 8.84
C VAL A 79 -3.47 6.24 8.52
N ASN A 80 -4.66 6.79 8.81
CA ASN A 80 -4.89 8.23 8.82
C ASN A 80 -5.44 8.64 10.20
N THR A 81 -4.60 9.31 10.97
CA THR A 81 -4.93 9.80 12.33
C THR A 81 -5.57 11.20 12.33
N GLN A 82 -5.76 11.81 11.16
CA GLN A 82 -6.46 13.11 11.05
C GLN A 82 -7.98 12.94 10.97
N THR A 83 -8.48 11.70 10.94
CA THR A 83 -9.92 11.38 11.01
C THR A 83 -10.32 11.03 12.45
N ASN A 84 -11.62 11.12 12.74
CA ASN A 84 -12.16 10.69 14.03
C ASN A 84 -13.43 9.83 13.83
N PRO A 85 -13.39 8.52 14.11
CA PRO A 85 -12.22 7.74 14.54
C PRO A 85 -11.12 7.69 13.47
N ASP A 86 -9.90 7.29 13.88
CA ASP A 86 -8.79 7.04 12.96
C ASP A 86 -9.20 6.07 11.85
N THR A 87 -8.82 6.38 10.63
CA THR A 87 -9.00 5.44 9.52
C THR A 87 -7.84 4.46 9.49
N ILE A 88 -8.12 3.18 9.68
CA ILE A 88 -7.12 2.09 9.61
C ILE A 88 -7.60 1.09 8.57
N ILE A 89 -6.74 0.80 7.60
CA ILE A 89 -7.03 -0.16 6.52
C ILE A 89 -5.87 -1.13 6.43
N ASP A 90 -6.18 -2.42 6.51
CA ASP A 90 -5.26 -3.53 6.28
C ASP A 90 -5.75 -4.30 5.05
N ASP A 91 -4.93 -4.34 4.01
CA ASP A 91 -5.28 -5.04 2.77
C ASP A 91 -4.03 -5.66 2.13
N THR A 92 -4.24 -6.43 1.06
CA THR A 92 -3.16 -7.09 0.31
C THR A 92 -3.21 -6.69 -1.15
N THR A 93 -2.03 -6.47 -1.74
CA THR A 93 -1.92 -6.09 -3.14
C THR A 93 -2.45 -7.18 -4.09
N ASP A 94 -3.12 -6.73 -5.15
CA ASP A 94 -3.63 -7.57 -6.24
C ASP A 94 -2.50 -8.10 -7.16
N ASN A 95 -2.87 -8.77 -8.26
CA ASN A 95 -1.90 -9.32 -9.24
C ASN A 95 -1.04 -8.24 -9.92
N GLY A 96 -1.49 -7.00 -9.96
CA GLY A 96 -0.77 -5.84 -10.48
C GLY A 96 0.03 -5.09 -9.42
N GLY A 97 0.09 -5.60 -8.18
CA GLY A 97 0.73 -4.93 -7.05
C GLY A 97 -0.05 -3.75 -6.49
N TRP A 98 -1.35 -3.61 -6.80
CA TRP A 98 -2.17 -2.47 -6.44
C TRP A 98 -3.07 -2.71 -5.24
N ILE A 99 -3.27 -1.64 -4.46
CA ILE A 99 -4.42 -1.41 -3.57
C ILE A 99 -5.08 -0.11 -4.02
N LYS A 100 -6.40 -0.12 -4.16
CA LYS A 100 -7.19 1.03 -4.63
C LYS A 100 -8.30 1.34 -3.63
N ILE A 101 -8.14 2.46 -2.93
CA ILE A 101 -9.14 2.99 -2.00
C ILE A 101 -9.85 4.12 -2.72
N ILE A 102 -11.11 3.90 -3.10
CA ILE A 102 -11.89 4.83 -3.94
C ILE A 102 -12.71 5.83 -3.12
N ASP A 103 -12.68 5.78 -1.79
CA ASP A 103 -13.45 6.66 -0.90
C ASP A 103 -12.59 6.99 0.33
N ALA A 104 -11.43 7.63 0.08
CA ALA A 104 -10.47 7.99 1.11
C ALA A 104 -10.74 9.39 1.65
N PRO A 105 -10.93 9.59 2.96
CA PRO A 105 -11.06 10.93 3.56
C PRO A 105 -9.89 11.85 3.19
N PRO A 106 -10.14 13.12 2.84
CA PRO A 106 -9.09 14.05 2.47
C PRO A 106 -8.20 14.40 3.66
N GLY A 107 -6.91 14.61 3.41
CA GLY A 107 -5.96 15.02 4.44
C GLY A 107 -4.57 15.27 3.83
N VAL A 108 -3.87 16.26 4.35
CA VAL A 108 -2.53 16.65 3.88
C VAL A 108 -1.48 15.88 4.67
N ASN A 109 -0.63 15.12 3.99
CA ASN A 109 0.37 14.23 4.62
C ASN A 109 -0.26 13.40 5.75
N ALA A 110 -1.43 12.86 5.47
CA ALA A 110 -2.28 12.25 6.49
C ALA A 110 -2.16 10.71 6.51
N TYR A 111 -1.79 10.12 5.39
CA TYR A 111 -1.80 8.67 5.22
C TYR A 111 -0.39 8.09 5.37
N SER A 112 -0.13 7.50 6.54
CA SER A 112 1.05 6.66 6.76
C SER A 112 0.79 5.27 6.19
N ILE A 113 1.69 4.79 5.34
CA ILE A 113 1.53 3.55 4.59
C ILE A 113 2.77 2.68 4.79
N THR A 114 2.56 1.42 5.16
CA THR A 114 3.65 0.44 5.34
C THR A 114 3.34 -0.81 4.53
N ALA A 115 4.26 -1.23 3.67
CA ALA A 115 4.16 -2.47 2.91
C ALA A 115 5.14 -3.52 3.42
N THR A 116 4.63 -4.74 3.63
CA THR A 116 5.41 -5.90 4.10
C THR A 116 5.04 -7.15 3.32
N LYS A 117 6.00 -8.08 3.19
CA LYS A 117 5.75 -9.42 2.68
C LYS A 117 6.79 -10.39 3.22
N THR A 118 6.38 -11.61 3.58
CA THR A 118 7.30 -12.64 4.07
C THR A 118 8.40 -12.89 3.05
N GLY A 119 9.67 -12.82 3.49
CA GLY A 119 10.84 -12.98 2.62
C GLY A 119 11.22 -11.74 1.81
N TYR A 120 10.59 -10.60 2.07
CA TYR A 120 10.90 -9.31 1.47
C TYR A 120 11.31 -8.29 2.54
N THR A 121 11.95 -7.21 2.09
CA THR A 121 12.18 -6.03 2.92
C THR A 121 10.86 -5.31 3.20
N THR A 122 10.88 -4.39 4.15
CA THR A 122 9.76 -3.48 4.42
C THR A 122 10.02 -2.13 3.78
N ASP A 123 8.98 -1.50 3.25
CA ASP A 123 9.02 -0.09 2.84
C ASP A 123 7.81 0.66 3.41
N GLN A 124 7.99 1.99 3.62
CA GLN A 124 6.96 2.82 4.21
C GLN A 124 7.08 4.28 3.78
N THR A 125 6.01 5.03 3.98
CA THR A 125 6.04 6.49 3.94
C THR A 125 6.58 7.06 5.26
N TYR A 126 6.95 8.34 5.27
CA TYR A 126 7.52 9.02 6.42
C TYR A 126 6.86 10.38 6.66
N PRO A 127 6.54 10.73 7.91
CA PRO A 127 6.03 12.05 8.23
C PRO A 127 7.09 13.13 7.94
N LEU A 128 6.65 14.31 7.51
CA LEU A 128 7.51 15.48 7.38
C LEU A 128 8.15 15.83 8.73
N ASN A 129 9.42 16.21 8.73
CA ASN A 129 10.21 16.48 9.93
C ASN A 129 10.28 15.28 10.91
N GLY A 130 10.13 14.07 10.41
CA GLY A 130 10.24 12.82 11.17
C GLY A 130 11.66 12.24 11.15
N THR A 131 11.73 10.92 11.29
CA THR A 131 12.99 10.15 11.33
C THR A 131 13.76 10.17 10.00
N ALA A 132 13.10 10.49 8.89
CA ALA A 132 13.72 10.63 7.55
C ALA A 132 14.17 12.07 7.23
N GLY A 133 14.20 12.97 8.23
CA GLY A 133 14.53 14.36 8.05
C GLY A 133 13.34 15.26 7.67
N PRO A 134 13.61 16.54 7.33
CA PRO A 134 12.56 17.49 6.97
C PRO A 134 11.88 17.13 5.64
N ASP A 135 12.63 16.58 4.69
CA ASP A 135 12.18 16.27 3.33
C ASP A 135 12.35 14.78 3.03
N PRO A 136 11.44 13.90 3.52
CA PRO A 136 11.50 12.48 3.18
C PRO A 136 11.26 12.25 1.68
N LEU A 137 11.98 11.30 1.08
CA LEU A 137 11.81 10.94 -0.32
C LEU A 137 10.45 10.28 -0.61
N ASN A 138 9.85 9.69 0.41
CA ASN A 138 8.52 9.09 0.33
C ASN A 138 7.66 9.62 1.50
N PRO A 139 7.10 10.84 1.39
CA PRO A 139 6.29 11.44 2.44
C PRO A 139 4.96 10.72 2.61
N ASP A 140 4.34 10.88 3.79
CA ASP A 140 2.97 10.44 4.02
C ASP A 140 2.04 11.02 2.95
N ALA A 141 1.12 10.20 2.45
CA ALA A 141 0.33 10.57 1.28
C ALA A 141 -0.73 11.63 1.62
N THR A 142 -0.92 12.56 0.69
CA THR A 142 -1.97 13.58 0.74
C THR A 142 -3.13 13.17 -0.14
N VAL A 143 -4.34 13.09 0.41
CA VAL A 143 -5.56 12.85 -0.37
C VAL A 143 -6.32 14.15 -0.53
N VAL A 144 -6.67 14.48 -1.77
CA VAL A 144 -7.44 15.68 -2.14
C VAL A 144 -8.84 15.24 -2.58
N ILE A 145 -9.85 16.05 -2.20
CA ILE A 145 -11.25 15.82 -2.57
C ILE A 145 -11.38 15.66 -4.09
N GLN A 146 -12.11 14.62 -4.52
CA GLN A 146 -12.43 14.33 -5.93
C GLN A 146 -11.18 14.19 -6.83
N GLN A 147 -10.06 13.77 -6.26
CA GLN A 147 -8.83 13.50 -6.99
C GLN A 147 -8.27 12.13 -6.64
N VAL A 148 -7.53 11.55 -7.58
CA VAL A 148 -6.77 10.32 -7.36
C VAL A 148 -5.35 10.70 -6.94
N THR A 149 -4.97 10.29 -5.73
CA THR A 149 -3.59 10.32 -5.27
C THR A 149 -2.96 8.95 -5.54
N GLN A 150 -1.80 8.95 -6.17
CA GLN A 150 -1.01 7.72 -6.36
C GLN A 150 0.27 7.80 -5.55
N THR A 151 0.60 6.72 -4.87
CA THR A 151 1.87 6.52 -4.18
C THR A 151 2.42 5.14 -4.47
N SER A 152 3.71 4.94 -4.27
CA SER A 152 4.36 3.67 -4.55
C SER A 152 5.38 3.32 -3.48
N LEU A 153 5.49 2.04 -3.17
CA LEU A 153 6.42 1.46 -2.22
C LEU A 153 7.25 0.38 -2.90
N SER A 154 8.54 0.31 -2.56
CA SER A 154 9.44 -0.69 -3.14
C SER A 154 9.94 -1.64 -2.06
N ILE A 155 9.53 -2.91 -2.15
CA ILE A 155 10.01 -4.00 -1.30
C ILE A 155 10.72 -5.04 -2.16
N ASP A 156 11.83 -5.59 -1.67
CA ASP A 156 12.64 -6.53 -2.43
C ASP A 156 12.92 -7.80 -1.63
N GLN A 157 13.21 -8.89 -2.33
CA GLN A 157 13.56 -10.16 -1.66
C GLN A 157 14.80 -9.99 -0.80
N VAL A 158 14.70 -10.49 0.43
CA VAL A 158 15.85 -10.48 1.34
C VAL A 158 16.91 -11.46 0.89
N SER A 159 18.17 -11.04 0.99
CA SER A 159 19.33 -11.88 0.70
C SER A 159 20.23 -11.95 1.92
N SER A 160 20.99 -13.03 2.05
CA SER A 160 21.99 -13.15 3.09
C SER A 160 23.37 -12.82 2.54
N LEU A 161 24.12 -12.02 3.29
CA LEU A 161 25.52 -11.71 2.99
C LEU A 161 26.40 -12.35 4.05
N VAL A 162 27.35 -13.18 3.62
CA VAL A 162 28.38 -13.74 4.50
C VAL A 162 29.69 -13.00 4.22
N VAL A 163 30.22 -12.37 5.26
CA VAL A 163 31.51 -11.67 5.20
C VAL A 163 32.51 -12.44 6.05
N SER A 164 33.67 -12.73 5.46
CA SER A 164 34.78 -13.32 6.18
C SER A 164 36.05 -12.51 5.99
N SER A 165 36.85 -12.37 7.03
CA SER A 165 38.17 -11.75 6.98
C SER A 165 39.29 -12.77 7.13
N VAL A 166 40.29 -12.65 6.27
CA VAL A 166 41.47 -13.54 6.29
C VAL A 166 42.74 -12.69 6.20
N ASP A 167 43.86 -13.21 6.72
CA ASP A 167 45.19 -12.63 6.54
C ASP A 167 45.78 -12.96 5.16
N ALA A 168 47.01 -12.51 4.90
CA ALA A 168 47.72 -12.75 3.65
C ALA A 168 47.99 -14.24 3.36
N SER A 169 47.88 -15.11 4.36
CA SER A 169 48.03 -16.57 4.26
C SER A 169 46.68 -17.28 4.18
N CYS A 170 45.58 -16.57 3.96
CA CYS A 170 44.21 -17.06 3.94
C CYS A 170 43.74 -17.70 5.27
N VAL A 171 44.37 -17.33 6.40
CA VAL A 171 43.93 -17.77 7.73
C VAL A 171 42.86 -16.78 8.25
N ALA A 172 41.76 -17.33 8.82
CA ALA A 172 40.67 -16.52 9.36
C ALA A 172 41.19 -15.56 10.45
N THR A 173 40.89 -14.29 10.29
CA THR A 173 41.30 -13.22 11.23
C THR A 173 40.05 -12.73 11.95
N PRO A 174 39.85 -13.06 13.24
CA PRO A 174 38.68 -12.62 13.99
C PRO A 174 38.80 -11.14 14.41
N ASN A 175 37.66 -10.55 14.77
CA ASN A 175 37.54 -9.20 15.33
C ASN A 175 38.03 -8.06 14.42
N ILE A 176 37.94 -8.22 13.11
CA ILE A 176 38.16 -7.12 12.17
C ILE A 176 36.87 -6.32 12.07
N GLY A 177 36.95 -5.02 12.39
CA GLY A 177 35.83 -4.09 12.20
C GLY A 177 35.59 -3.83 10.72
N PHE A 178 34.33 -3.88 10.28
CA PHE A 178 33.91 -3.42 8.95
C PHE A 178 32.62 -2.61 9.07
N SER A 179 32.33 -1.79 8.08
CA SER A 179 31.05 -1.09 7.95
C SER A 179 30.34 -1.55 6.69
N LEU A 180 29.02 -1.72 6.79
CA LEU A 180 28.14 -1.98 5.66
C LEU A 180 27.25 -0.75 5.49
N VAL A 181 27.28 -0.16 4.30
CA VAL A 181 26.45 1.01 3.96
C VAL A 181 25.43 0.59 2.90
N GLY A 182 24.14 0.84 3.17
CA GLY A 182 23.07 0.64 2.20
C GLY A 182 22.93 1.87 1.29
N GLU A 183 22.45 1.65 0.08
CA GLU A 183 22.22 2.73 -0.92
C GLU A 183 20.80 3.32 -0.86
N LYS A 184 19.85 2.66 -0.17
CA LYS A 184 18.48 3.17 -0.08
C LYS A 184 18.45 4.43 0.79
N LEU A 185 18.12 5.56 0.17
CA LEU A 185 17.91 6.82 0.85
C LEU A 185 16.44 6.93 1.30
N ILE A 186 16.21 7.39 2.53
CA ILE A 186 14.88 7.64 3.10
C ILE A 186 14.53 9.13 3.16
N GLY A 187 15.53 10.00 3.04
CA GLY A 187 15.39 11.45 2.99
C GLY A 187 16.59 12.09 2.30
N LEU A 188 16.46 13.38 1.96
CA LEU A 188 17.57 14.15 1.46
C LEU A 188 18.53 14.49 2.62
N PRO A 189 19.85 14.47 2.41
CA PRO A 189 20.79 14.99 3.40
C PRO A 189 20.58 16.50 3.57
N ASP A 190 20.65 16.97 4.81
CA ASP A 190 20.62 18.41 5.16
C ASP A 190 21.85 19.16 4.60
#